data_1b14ab2221c2a1151e8812f4dc515025
#
_entry.id   1b14ab2221c2a1151e8812f4dc515025
#
_cell.length_a   1.000
_cell.length_b   1.000
_cell.length_c   1.000
_cell.angle_alpha   90.00
_cell.angle_beta   90.00
_cell.angle_gamma   90.00
#
_symmetry.space_group_name_H-M   'P 1'
#
loop_
_entity.id
_entity.type
_entity.pdbx_description
1 polymer ?
#
loop_
_entity_poly.entity_id
_entity_poly.type
_entity_poly.pdbx_seq_one_letter_code
_entity_poly.pdbx_strand_id
1 'polypeptide(L)'
;MTALAALALALAAGPAVAGADAPKSPPAMPAAPAPASQSAASPTAPASAAPRPQAPGALREPAPRPVAEVRVQNRYARNATTTQLFGGVDYLERRDFYVSPGLRLGGTYFLSEALGVELQLSRFFSTLNHAAQEVVRDYGLLPDSRKPTWLLVGGLRYALGFGKMMIGGVDHVVHFQPQALAQLGLHVHDGSLGPSGLVGLGLMVHVTPRWFVRLDAAMTVELESRIDGTATVLGFLPSLVGGGML
;
A
#
# COMPACT_ATOMS: atom_id res chain seq x y z
N MET A 1 2.23 21.82 19.25
CA MET A 1 2.70 20.83 18.25
C MET A 1 3.88 19.96 18.72
N THR A 2 4.37 20.12 19.93
CA THR A 2 5.56 19.42 20.50
C THR A 2 5.24 18.09 21.22
N ALA A 3 4.00 17.81 21.58
CA ALA A 3 3.62 16.60 22.33
C ALA A 3 3.49 15.32 21.48
N LEU A 4 3.17 15.42 20.18
CA LEU A 4 3.02 14.24 19.29
C LEU A 4 4.37 13.65 18.86
N ALA A 5 5.43 14.46 18.77
CA ALA A 5 6.76 13.98 18.41
C ALA A 5 7.43 13.16 19.53
N ALA A 6 7.11 13.45 20.79
CA ALA A 6 7.65 12.72 21.94
C ALA A 6 7.04 11.32 22.11
N LEU A 7 5.79 11.10 21.68
CA LEU A 7 5.13 9.81 21.76
C LEU A 7 5.67 8.80 20.75
N ALA A 8 6.08 9.26 19.57
CA ALA A 8 6.63 8.38 18.52
C ALA A 8 8.04 7.86 18.88
N LEU A 9 8.81 8.61 19.65
CA LEU A 9 10.18 8.22 20.06
C LEU A 9 10.20 7.27 21.26
N ALA A 10 9.19 7.34 22.13
CA ALA A 10 9.09 6.47 23.31
C ALA A 10 8.66 5.03 22.98
N LEU A 11 7.97 4.80 21.86
CA LEU A 11 7.56 3.47 21.42
C LEU A 11 8.68 2.69 20.69
N ALA A 12 9.78 3.34 20.29
CA ALA A 12 10.91 2.70 19.63
C ALA A 12 11.89 2.03 20.61
N ALA A 13 11.79 2.31 21.92
CA ALA A 13 12.60 1.68 22.96
C ALA A 13 11.87 0.46 23.55
N GLY A 14 11.83 -0.64 22.80
CA GLY A 14 11.40 -1.93 23.32
C GLY A 14 12.35 -2.42 24.42
N PRO A 15 11.85 -3.14 25.46
CA PRO A 15 12.70 -3.72 26.48
C PRO A 15 13.68 -4.70 25.83
N ALA A 16 14.96 -4.53 26.12
CA ALA A 16 16.00 -5.45 25.71
C ALA A 16 15.70 -6.83 26.33
N VAL A 17 15.28 -7.78 25.52
CA VAL A 17 15.19 -9.18 25.91
C VAL A 17 16.61 -9.73 25.98
N ALA A 18 17.10 -9.90 27.21
CA ALA A 18 18.36 -10.59 27.50
C ALA A 18 18.17 -12.09 27.29
N GLY A 19 19.04 -12.67 26.44
CA GLY A 19 19.38 -14.08 26.45
C GLY A 19 18.47 -15.00 25.65
N ALA A 20 18.76 -15.17 24.36
CA ALA A 20 18.50 -16.40 23.64
C ALA A 20 19.74 -16.78 22.85
N ASP A 21 20.19 -18.02 23.01
CA ASP A 21 21.36 -18.64 22.37
C ASP A 21 21.39 -18.36 20.86
N ALA A 22 22.56 -17.99 20.37
CA ALA A 22 22.83 -17.75 18.97
C ALA A 22 22.53 -19.01 18.13
N PRO A 23 21.69 -18.92 17.10
CA PRO A 23 21.50 -20.03 16.17
C PRO A 23 22.80 -20.27 15.39
N LYS A 24 23.24 -21.53 15.36
CA LYS A 24 24.37 -22.02 14.55
C LYS A 24 24.16 -21.59 13.09
N SER A 25 25.18 -20.94 12.54
CA SER A 25 25.23 -20.54 11.13
C SER A 25 24.97 -21.74 10.21
N PRO A 26 24.09 -21.59 9.20
CA PRO A 26 23.93 -22.62 8.18
C PRO A 26 25.21 -22.76 7.35
N PRO A 27 25.52 -23.97 6.81
CA PRO A 27 26.67 -24.19 5.97
C PRO A 27 26.63 -23.33 4.71
N ALA A 28 27.79 -22.78 4.34
CA ALA A 28 27.97 -21.95 3.17
C ALA A 28 27.53 -22.69 1.90
N MET A 29 26.60 -22.12 1.17
CA MET A 29 26.24 -22.55 -0.18
C MET A 29 27.40 -22.30 -1.14
N PRO A 30 27.71 -23.22 -2.06
CA PRO A 30 28.76 -23.02 -3.05
C PRO A 30 28.38 -21.85 -3.97
N ALA A 31 29.36 -20.98 -4.21
CA ALA A 31 29.23 -19.80 -5.08
C ALA A 31 28.80 -20.20 -6.49
N ALA A 32 27.75 -19.55 -6.99
CA ALA A 32 27.32 -19.66 -8.37
C ALA A 32 28.43 -19.13 -9.31
N PRO A 33 28.68 -19.76 -10.46
CA PRO A 33 29.68 -19.28 -11.41
C PRO A 33 29.25 -17.92 -12.00
N ALA A 34 30.19 -17.00 -12.06
CA ALA A 34 30.03 -15.67 -12.63
C ALA A 34 29.61 -15.77 -14.12
N PRO A 35 28.67 -14.92 -14.59
CA PRO A 35 28.33 -14.88 -15.99
C PRO A 35 29.52 -14.38 -16.81
N ALA A 36 29.86 -15.14 -17.85
CA ALA A 36 30.88 -14.80 -18.81
C ALA A 36 30.56 -13.46 -19.51
N SER A 37 31.49 -12.53 -19.40
CA SER A 37 31.46 -11.25 -20.12
C SER A 37 31.45 -11.51 -21.64
N GLN A 38 30.30 -11.33 -22.26
CA GLN A 38 30.24 -11.26 -23.73
C GLN A 38 30.83 -9.92 -24.18
N SER A 39 32.03 -10.02 -24.77
CA SER A 39 32.69 -8.95 -25.48
C SER A 39 31.84 -8.52 -26.66
N ALA A 40 31.23 -7.35 -26.56
CA ALA A 40 30.51 -6.74 -27.68
C ALA A 40 31.51 -6.33 -28.77
N ALA A 41 31.48 -7.05 -29.89
CA ALA A 41 32.16 -6.65 -31.09
C ALA A 41 31.60 -5.32 -31.61
N SER A 42 32.45 -4.30 -31.72
CA SER A 42 32.13 -3.01 -32.30
C SER A 42 31.70 -3.20 -33.78
N PRO A 43 30.55 -2.65 -34.20
CA PRO A 43 30.21 -2.63 -35.61
C PRO A 43 31.15 -1.67 -36.35
N THR A 44 31.88 -2.23 -37.30
CA THR A 44 32.69 -1.53 -38.31
C THR A 44 31.80 -0.55 -39.05
N ALA A 45 32.13 0.75 -39.04
CA ALA A 45 31.41 1.76 -39.78
C ALA A 45 31.47 1.44 -41.32
N PRO A 46 30.33 1.49 -42.03
CA PRO A 46 30.35 1.30 -43.48
C PRO A 46 31.05 2.51 -44.17
N ALA A 47 31.95 2.19 -45.02
CA ALA A 47 32.69 3.14 -45.85
C ALA A 47 31.72 4.09 -46.59
N SER A 48 32.03 5.39 -46.54
CA SER A 48 31.34 6.47 -47.25
C SER A 48 31.24 6.13 -48.76
N ALA A 49 30.04 5.75 -49.20
CA ALA A 49 29.76 5.56 -50.62
C ALA A 49 29.68 6.92 -51.30
N ALA A 50 30.46 7.10 -52.37
CA ALA A 50 30.45 8.27 -53.21
C ALA A 50 29.04 8.62 -53.73
N PRO A 51 28.68 9.92 -53.87
CA PRO A 51 27.35 10.30 -54.33
C PRO A 51 27.08 9.81 -55.73
N ARG A 52 26.07 8.95 -55.92
CA ARG A 52 25.57 8.56 -57.25
C ARG A 52 24.92 9.76 -57.92
N PRO A 53 25.19 10.00 -59.22
CA PRO A 53 24.49 11.02 -59.97
C PRO A 53 22.98 10.72 -59.97
N GLN A 54 22.20 11.68 -59.50
CA GLN A 54 20.72 11.59 -59.48
C GLN A 54 20.21 11.71 -60.94
N ALA A 55 19.43 10.74 -61.35
CA ALA A 55 18.71 10.77 -62.63
C ALA A 55 17.70 11.95 -62.63
N PRO A 56 17.61 12.73 -63.70
CA PRO A 56 16.64 13.81 -63.82
C PRO A 56 15.24 13.19 -63.96
N GLY A 57 14.37 13.40 -62.97
CA GLY A 57 12.98 12.96 -63.02
C GLY A 57 12.47 12.13 -61.80
N ALA A 58 13.34 11.82 -60.83
CA ALA A 58 12.86 11.16 -59.60
C ALA A 58 11.94 12.10 -58.85
N LEU A 59 10.67 11.76 -58.74
CA LEU A 59 9.69 12.36 -57.87
C LEU A 59 10.31 12.44 -56.45
N ARG A 60 10.59 13.64 -55.99
CA ARG A 60 11.16 13.92 -54.69
C ARG A 60 10.21 13.36 -53.63
N GLU A 61 10.58 12.24 -53.03
CA GLU A 61 9.82 11.67 -51.95
C GLU A 61 9.57 12.75 -50.89
N PRO A 62 8.32 13.01 -50.47
CA PRO A 62 8.05 14.07 -49.51
C PRO A 62 8.85 13.78 -48.23
N ALA A 63 9.61 14.79 -47.80
CA ALA A 63 10.39 14.67 -46.57
C ALA A 63 9.55 14.11 -45.44
N PRO A 64 10.06 13.13 -44.65
CA PRO A 64 9.30 12.54 -43.56
C PRO A 64 8.79 13.67 -42.67
N ARG A 65 7.46 13.71 -42.49
CA ARG A 65 6.85 14.68 -41.59
C ARG A 65 7.51 14.54 -40.23
N PRO A 66 7.92 15.64 -39.57
CA PRO A 66 8.47 15.57 -38.26
C PRO A 66 7.48 14.79 -37.37
N VAL A 67 7.99 13.71 -36.76
CA VAL A 67 7.21 12.91 -35.82
C VAL A 67 6.65 13.89 -34.81
N ALA A 68 5.33 13.97 -34.72
CA ALA A 68 4.67 14.90 -33.81
C ALA A 68 5.27 14.69 -32.41
N GLU A 69 5.82 15.76 -31.89
CA GLU A 69 6.45 15.82 -30.56
C GLU A 69 5.49 15.17 -29.57
N VAL A 70 5.90 14.04 -28.95
CA VAL A 70 5.05 13.33 -27.99
C VAL A 70 4.81 14.28 -26.83
N ARG A 71 3.68 14.98 -26.84
CA ARG A 71 3.27 15.81 -25.71
C ARG A 71 3.03 14.88 -24.54
N VAL A 72 3.92 14.93 -23.56
CA VAL A 72 3.71 14.29 -22.27
C VAL A 72 2.46 14.91 -21.68
N GLN A 73 1.37 14.14 -21.66
CA GLN A 73 0.11 14.61 -21.07
C GLN A 73 0.34 14.90 -19.59
N ASN A 74 -0.12 16.05 -19.11
CA ASN A 74 -0.13 16.39 -17.70
C ASN A 74 -0.84 15.31 -16.90
N ARG A 75 -0.41 15.12 -15.64
CA ARG A 75 -1.11 14.21 -14.72
C ARG A 75 -2.58 14.60 -14.60
N TYR A 76 -3.46 13.59 -14.64
CA TYR A 76 -4.90 13.77 -14.53
C TYR A 76 -5.32 14.40 -13.20
N ALA A 77 -4.65 14.02 -12.11
CA ALA A 77 -4.81 14.57 -10.77
C ALA A 77 -3.45 14.81 -10.14
N ARG A 78 -3.31 15.92 -9.42
CA ARG A 78 -2.11 16.25 -8.64
C ARG A 78 -2.42 16.03 -7.17
N ASN A 79 -1.49 15.38 -6.46
CA ASN A 79 -1.64 15.14 -5.04
C ASN A 79 -1.04 16.27 -4.18
N ALA A 80 0.02 16.94 -4.67
CA ALA A 80 0.74 17.94 -3.87
C ALA A 80 -0.21 19.01 -3.28
N THR A 81 -0.13 19.21 -1.97
CA THR A 81 -0.95 20.15 -1.20
C THR A 81 -2.47 19.88 -1.23
N THR A 82 -2.87 18.66 -1.60
CA THR A 82 -4.28 18.26 -1.69
C THR A 82 -4.69 17.50 -0.44
N THR A 83 -5.88 17.80 0.06
CA THR A 83 -6.54 17.04 1.13
C THR A 83 -7.51 16.05 0.48
N GLN A 84 -7.44 14.80 0.88
CA GLN A 84 -8.39 13.76 0.52
C GLN A 84 -9.23 13.40 1.74
N LEU A 85 -10.55 13.38 1.59
CA LEU A 85 -11.46 12.82 2.58
C LEU A 85 -12.10 11.57 2.02
N PHE A 86 -12.19 10.52 2.83
CA PHE A 86 -12.71 9.23 2.38
C PHE A 86 -13.54 8.53 3.44
N GLY A 87 -14.42 7.65 2.95
CA GLY A 87 -15.19 6.73 3.77
C GLY A 87 -15.41 5.42 3.05
N GLY A 88 -15.64 4.36 3.78
CA GLY A 88 -15.83 3.05 3.17
C GLY A 88 -16.02 1.92 4.16
N VAL A 89 -15.70 0.72 3.70
CA VAL A 89 -15.88 -0.52 4.45
C VAL A 89 -14.53 -1.21 4.68
N ASP A 90 -14.42 -1.84 5.84
CA ASP A 90 -13.28 -2.64 6.26
C ASP A 90 -13.72 -4.05 6.57
N TYR A 91 -12.77 -4.97 6.52
CA TYR A 91 -12.94 -6.29 7.08
C TYR A 91 -11.66 -6.67 7.83
N LEU A 92 -11.75 -6.79 9.15
CA LEU A 92 -10.60 -7.20 9.95
C LEU A 92 -10.63 -8.73 10.11
N GLU A 93 -9.71 -9.39 9.41
CA GLU A 93 -9.42 -10.81 9.52
C GLU A 93 -8.35 -11.01 10.59
N ARG A 94 -8.73 -11.57 11.71
CA ARG A 94 -7.83 -12.03 12.77
C ARG A 94 -7.96 -13.55 12.84
N ARG A 95 -6.89 -14.25 13.06
CA ARG A 95 -6.94 -15.71 13.28
C ARG A 95 -7.52 -16.05 14.65
N ASP A 96 -8.56 -15.33 15.03
CA ASP A 96 -9.28 -15.52 16.28
C ASP A 96 -10.75 -15.93 16.03
N PHE A 97 -11.54 -15.86 17.05
CA PHE A 97 -12.94 -16.30 17.04
C PHE A 97 -13.92 -15.26 16.48
N TYR A 98 -13.46 -14.10 16.04
CA TYR A 98 -14.32 -13.01 15.59
C TYR A 98 -14.29 -12.78 14.09
N VAL A 99 -15.48 -12.54 13.53
CA VAL A 99 -15.69 -11.97 12.20
C VAL A 99 -15.98 -10.49 12.39
N SER A 100 -15.16 -9.61 11.80
CA SER A 100 -15.15 -8.19 12.15
C SER A 100 -15.28 -7.27 10.91
N PRO A 101 -16.47 -7.21 10.27
CA PRO A 101 -16.76 -6.17 9.30
C PRO A 101 -16.78 -4.80 9.99
N GLY A 102 -16.44 -3.74 9.25
CA GLY A 102 -16.35 -2.40 9.79
C GLY A 102 -16.66 -1.30 8.80
N LEU A 103 -16.78 -0.10 9.33
CA LEU A 103 -16.88 1.14 8.58
C LEU A 103 -15.64 1.98 8.87
N ARG A 104 -15.07 2.59 7.82
CA ARG A 104 -13.88 3.44 7.89
C ARG A 104 -14.22 4.86 7.47
N LEU A 105 -13.66 5.83 8.18
CA LEU A 105 -13.60 7.23 7.82
C LEU A 105 -12.17 7.73 7.98
N GLY A 106 -11.74 8.66 7.14
CA GLY A 106 -10.40 9.22 7.30
C GLY A 106 -10.09 10.36 6.34
N GLY A 107 -8.87 10.87 6.48
CA GLY A 107 -8.34 11.91 5.63
C GLY A 107 -6.85 11.74 5.41
N THR A 108 -6.39 12.11 4.22
CA THR A 108 -4.97 12.15 3.84
C THR A 108 -4.63 13.56 3.39
N TYR A 109 -3.59 14.15 3.95
CA TYR A 109 -3.00 15.39 3.48
C TYR A 109 -1.68 15.10 2.78
N PHE A 110 -1.58 15.42 1.50
CA PHE A 110 -0.37 15.20 0.73
C PHE A 110 0.60 16.36 0.88
N LEU A 111 1.78 16.08 1.45
CA LEU A 111 2.89 17.02 1.58
C LEU A 111 3.61 17.22 0.24
N SER A 112 3.59 16.19 -0.60
CA SER A 112 4.19 16.19 -1.93
C SER A 112 3.35 15.33 -2.89
N GLU A 113 3.77 15.22 -4.15
CA GLU A 113 3.12 14.33 -5.13
C GLU A 113 3.12 12.85 -4.70
N ALA A 114 4.09 12.44 -3.89
CA ALA A 114 4.26 11.06 -3.48
C ALA A 114 3.94 10.81 -2.01
N LEU A 115 4.20 11.77 -1.11
CA LEU A 115 4.11 11.56 0.33
C LEU A 115 2.91 12.29 0.92
N GLY A 116 2.07 11.56 1.64
CA GLY A 116 0.96 12.09 2.43
C GLY A 116 0.99 11.61 3.87
N VAL A 117 0.36 12.37 4.75
CA VAL A 117 0.04 12.00 6.13
C VAL A 117 -1.44 11.63 6.18
N GLU A 118 -1.74 10.46 6.71
CA GLU A 118 -3.09 9.92 6.79
C GLU A 118 -3.51 9.70 8.24
N LEU A 119 -4.76 10.02 8.54
CA LEU A 119 -5.44 9.68 9.78
C LEU A 119 -6.73 8.94 9.42
N GLN A 120 -6.97 7.80 10.07
CA GLN A 120 -8.19 7.03 9.85
C GLN A 120 -8.76 6.46 11.15
N LEU A 121 -10.08 6.34 11.16
CA LEU A 121 -10.86 5.74 12.23
C LEU A 121 -11.75 4.65 11.62
N SER A 122 -11.68 3.45 12.17
CA SER A 122 -12.54 2.33 11.79
C SER A 122 -13.38 1.89 12.99
N ARG A 123 -14.66 1.60 12.73
CA ARG A 123 -15.60 1.01 13.69
C ARG A 123 -15.93 -0.41 13.23
N PHE A 124 -15.63 -1.42 14.06
CA PHE A 124 -15.93 -2.81 13.77
C PHE A 124 -17.22 -3.26 14.44
N PHE A 125 -17.97 -4.11 13.72
CA PHE A 125 -19.19 -4.78 14.17
C PHE A 125 -18.91 -6.28 14.33
N SER A 126 -18.07 -6.60 15.30
CA SER A 126 -17.52 -7.94 15.48
C SER A 126 -18.55 -8.89 16.09
N THR A 127 -18.63 -10.08 15.52
CA THR A 127 -19.47 -11.19 16.00
C THR A 127 -18.62 -12.47 16.10
N LEU A 128 -18.99 -13.38 17.00
CA LEU A 128 -18.35 -14.69 17.06
C LEU A 128 -18.57 -15.45 15.74
N ASN A 129 -17.55 -16.13 15.26
CA ASN A 129 -17.68 -17.03 14.12
C ASN A 129 -18.49 -18.29 14.52
N HIS A 130 -18.91 -19.08 13.53
CA HIS A 130 -19.78 -20.22 13.75
C HIS A 130 -19.14 -21.25 14.69
N ALA A 131 -17.88 -21.58 14.54
CA ALA A 131 -17.16 -22.53 15.37
C ALA A 131 -17.10 -22.09 16.85
N ALA A 132 -16.81 -20.80 17.07
CA ALA A 132 -16.79 -20.24 18.43
C ALA A 132 -18.18 -20.21 19.06
N GLN A 133 -19.23 -19.95 18.30
CA GLN A 133 -20.61 -20.01 18.79
C GLN A 133 -21.00 -21.43 19.24
N GLU A 134 -20.57 -22.46 18.52
CA GLU A 134 -20.77 -23.85 18.91
C GLU A 134 -20.05 -24.18 20.22
N VAL A 135 -18.77 -23.77 20.35
CA VAL A 135 -18.02 -23.99 21.60
C VAL A 135 -18.66 -23.29 22.79
N VAL A 136 -19.13 -22.05 22.61
CA VAL A 136 -19.84 -21.33 23.67
C VAL A 136 -21.16 -22.03 24.04
N ARG A 137 -21.93 -22.50 23.06
CA ARG A 137 -23.20 -23.15 23.27
C ARG A 137 -23.03 -24.52 23.93
N ASP A 138 -22.07 -25.33 23.50
CA ASP A 138 -21.96 -26.72 23.89
C ASP A 138 -21.15 -26.92 25.20
N TYR A 139 -20.18 -26.00 25.45
CA TYR A 139 -19.26 -26.11 26.58
C TYR A 139 -19.34 -24.91 27.55
N GLY A 140 -20.04 -23.83 27.19
CA GLY A 140 -20.12 -22.61 28.02
C GLY A 140 -18.80 -21.85 28.12
N LEU A 141 -17.82 -22.15 27.24
CA LEU A 141 -16.49 -21.53 27.25
C LEU A 141 -16.48 -20.29 26.39
N LEU A 142 -16.09 -19.16 26.98
CA LEU A 142 -15.87 -17.90 26.25
C LEU A 142 -14.45 -17.84 25.68
N PRO A 143 -14.26 -17.26 24.47
CA PRO A 143 -12.93 -17.04 23.91
C PRO A 143 -12.10 -16.11 24.79
N ASP A 144 -10.81 -16.38 24.93
CA ASP A 144 -9.87 -15.49 25.62
C ASP A 144 -9.53 -14.23 24.80
N SER A 145 -9.74 -14.27 23.47
CA SER A 145 -9.55 -13.11 22.61
C SER A 145 -10.64 -12.04 22.82
N ARG A 146 -10.24 -10.77 22.80
CA ARG A 146 -11.18 -9.66 23.01
C ARG A 146 -11.81 -9.20 21.71
N LYS A 147 -13.06 -8.80 21.79
CA LYS A 147 -13.85 -8.30 20.67
C LYS A 147 -13.29 -6.96 20.18
N PRO A 148 -12.81 -6.84 18.90
CA PRO A 148 -12.39 -5.58 18.34
C PRO A 148 -13.59 -4.65 18.14
N THR A 149 -13.41 -3.35 18.48
CA THR A 149 -14.48 -2.35 18.39
C THR A 149 -14.08 -1.13 17.57
N TRP A 150 -12.95 -0.50 17.89
CA TRP A 150 -12.47 0.69 17.19
C TRP A 150 -10.98 0.57 16.89
N LEU A 151 -10.56 1.10 15.74
CA LEU A 151 -9.17 1.25 15.36
C LEU A 151 -8.94 2.70 14.94
N LEU A 152 -8.07 3.41 15.67
CA LEU A 152 -7.62 4.75 15.33
C LEU A 152 -6.14 4.68 14.99
N VAL A 153 -5.78 4.96 13.75
CA VAL A 153 -4.39 4.94 13.28
C VAL A 153 -4.06 6.16 12.45
N GLY A 154 -2.81 6.60 12.56
CA GLY A 154 -2.26 7.68 11.76
C GLY A 154 -0.84 7.35 11.32
N GLY A 155 -0.44 7.90 10.18
CA GLY A 155 0.89 7.62 9.65
C GLY A 155 1.11 8.13 8.24
N LEU A 156 1.95 7.45 7.50
CA LEU A 156 2.40 7.86 6.19
C LEU A 156 1.75 7.02 5.09
N ARG A 157 1.43 7.68 3.98
CA ARG A 157 1.01 7.08 2.73
C ARG A 157 1.94 7.57 1.63
N TYR A 158 2.51 6.63 0.88
CA TYR A 158 3.46 6.92 -0.17
C TYR A 158 2.95 6.40 -1.52
N ALA A 159 2.84 7.30 -2.50
CA ALA A 159 2.48 6.95 -3.88
C ALA A 159 3.70 6.37 -4.59
N LEU A 160 3.64 5.09 -4.95
CA LEU A 160 4.72 4.36 -5.62
C LEU A 160 4.87 4.76 -7.09
N GLY A 161 3.81 5.27 -7.69
CA GLY A 161 3.80 5.67 -9.08
C GLY A 161 2.43 6.10 -9.57
N PHE A 162 2.35 6.37 -10.86
CA PHE A 162 1.11 6.75 -11.53
C PHE A 162 1.00 5.97 -12.84
N GLY A 163 -0.13 5.33 -13.06
CA GLY A 163 -0.42 4.54 -14.24
C GLY A 163 -1.67 5.01 -14.97
N LYS A 164 -1.73 4.68 -16.26
CA LYS A 164 -2.90 4.85 -17.10
C LYS A 164 -3.18 3.53 -17.81
N MET A 165 -4.43 3.16 -17.88
CA MET A 165 -4.86 1.94 -18.59
C MET A 165 -6.10 2.27 -19.42
N MET A 166 -6.10 1.82 -20.66
CA MET A 166 -7.29 1.87 -21.53
C MET A 166 -8.12 0.62 -21.31
N ILE A 167 -9.40 0.79 -21.03
CA ILE A 167 -10.33 -0.34 -20.84
C ILE A 167 -11.29 -0.38 -22.00
N GLY A 168 -11.41 -1.57 -22.63
CA GLY A 168 -12.51 -1.91 -23.53
C GLY A 168 -12.47 -1.29 -24.93
N GLY A 169 -11.30 -0.92 -25.45
CA GLY A 169 -11.20 -0.45 -26.87
C GLY A 169 -11.93 0.83 -27.20
N VAL A 170 -12.48 1.53 -26.21
CA VAL A 170 -13.16 2.80 -26.31
C VAL A 170 -12.41 3.81 -25.43
N ASP A 171 -12.52 5.08 -25.73
CA ASP A 171 -11.77 6.24 -25.22
C ASP A 171 -11.77 6.44 -23.67
N HIS A 172 -11.99 5.37 -22.89
CA HIS A 172 -11.97 5.41 -21.44
C HIS A 172 -10.58 5.09 -20.89
N VAL A 173 -9.86 6.15 -20.53
CA VAL A 173 -8.57 6.05 -19.85
C VAL A 173 -8.80 6.04 -18.35
N VAL A 174 -8.48 4.94 -17.69
CA VAL A 174 -8.51 4.82 -16.23
C VAL A 174 -7.14 5.21 -15.69
N HIS A 175 -7.14 6.12 -14.73
CA HIS A 175 -5.95 6.58 -14.03
C HIS A 175 -5.86 5.87 -12.69
N PHE A 176 -4.72 5.24 -12.42
CA PHE A 176 -4.52 4.51 -11.17
C PHE A 176 -3.18 4.87 -10.51
N GLN A 177 -3.13 4.74 -9.20
CA GLN A 177 -1.97 5.06 -8.40
C GLN A 177 -1.77 3.98 -7.33
N PRO A 178 -0.75 3.11 -7.48
CA PRO A 178 -0.35 2.20 -6.42
C PRO A 178 0.30 2.99 -5.28
N GLN A 179 0.02 2.58 -4.06
CA GLN A 179 0.43 3.27 -2.84
C GLN A 179 0.94 2.27 -1.81
N ALA A 180 1.87 2.68 -0.97
CA ALA A 180 2.24 1.98 0.24
C ALA A 180 1.80 2.80 1.46
N LEU A 181 1.49 2.13 2.56
CA LEU A 181 1.08 2.79 3.80
C LEU A 181 1.77 2.15 5.00
N ALA A 182 2.10 2.99 6.00
CA ALA A 182 2.61 2.58 7.28
C ALA A 182 2.04 3.53 8.36
N GLN A 183 1.33 2.95 9.32
CA GLN A 183 0.57 3.70 10.31
C GLN A 183 0.72 3.08 11.69
N LEU A 184 0.59 3.89 12.72
CA LEU A 184 0.60 3.50 14.12
C LEU A 184 -0.62 4.11 14.80
N GLY A 185 -1.11 3.45 15.85
CA GLY A 185 -2.24 3.96 16.59
C GLY A 185 -2.70 3.05 17.70
N LEU A 186 -3.99 3.09 17.96
CA LEU A 186 -4.63 2.42 19.07
C LEU A 186 -5.78 1.56 18.56
N HIS A 187 -5.85 0.35 19.08
CA HIS A 187 -6.99 -0.54 18.90
C HIS A 187 -7.76 -0.64 20.23
N VAL A 188 -9.03 -0.33 20.16
CA VAL A 188 -9.97 -0.46 21.28
C VAL A 188 -10.70 -1.79 21.13
N HIS A 189 -10.56 -2.62 22.12
CA HIS A 189 -11.29 -3.87 22.28
C HIS A 189 -12.36 -3.70 23.36
N ASP A 190 -13.24 -4.67 23.51
CA ASP A 190 -14.20 -4.70 24.60
C ASP A 190 -13.45 -4.82 25.95
N GLY A 191 -13.44 -3.70 26.72
CA GLY A 191 -12.78 -3.59 28.01
C GLY A 191 -11.26 -3.43 28.01
N SER A 192 -10.61 -3.17 26.85
CA SER A 192 -9.17 -2.91 26.79
C SER A 192 -8.79 -1.99 25.64
N LEU A 193 -7.61 -1.37 25.79
CA LEU A 193 -6.97 -0.55 24.77
C LEU A 193 -5.55 -1.08 24.56
N GLY A 194 -5.14 -1.25 23.30
CA GLY A 194 -3.80 -1.68 22.95
C GLY A 194 -3.19 -0.87 21.81
N PRO A 195 -1.85 -0.75 21.77
CA PRO A 195 -1.19 -0.17 20.62
C PRO A 195 -1.34 -1.07 19.39
N SER A 196 -1.43 -0.45 18.22
CA SER A 196 -1.58 -1.14 16.94
C SER A 196 -0.68 -0.49 15.89
N GLY A 197 -0.11 -1.33 15.04
CA GLY A 197 0.61 -0.93 13.85
C GLY A 197 -0.05 -1.51 12.59
N LEU A 198 0.08 -0.80 11.48
CA LEU A 198 -0.53 -1.17 10.22
C LEU A 198 0.44 -0.87 9.07
N VAL A 199 0.69 -1.86 8.22
CA VAL A 199 1.52 -1.73 7.03
C VAL A 199 0.85 -2.41 5.86
N GLY A 200 0.85 -1.78 4.68
CA GLY A 200 0.14 -2.37 3.55
C GLY A 200 0.36 -1.65 2.23
N LEU A 201 -0.39 -2.12 1.26
CA LEU A 201 -0.44 -1.60 -0.10
C LEU A 201 -1.87 -1.17 -0.43
N GLY A 202 -1.97 -0.16 -1.27
CA GLY A 202 -3.24 0.34 -1.78
C GLY A 202 -3.18 0.58 -3.29
N LEU A 203 -4.33 0.51 -3.91
CA LEU A 203 -4.53 0.90 -5.30
C LEU A 203 -5.64 1.95 -5.35
N MET A 204 -5.29 3.18 -5.66
CA MET A 204 -6.24 4.26 -5.86
C MET A 204 -6.55 4.39 -7.35
N VAL A 205 -7.84 4.47 -7.68
CA VAL A 205 -8.36 4.68 -9.04
C VAL A 205 -9.13 6.00 -9.06
N HIS A 206 -8.73 6.90 -9.94
CA HIS A 206 -9.44 8.17 -10.13
C HIS A 206 -10.63 7.97 -11.06
N VAL A 207 -11.82 8.12 -10.54
CA VAL A 207 -13.08 8.08 -11.31
C VAL A 207 -13.29 9.41 -12.03
N THR A 208 -12.97 10.52 -11.35
CA THR A 208 -12.94 11.89 -11.90
C THR A 208 -11.73 12.62 -11.32
N PRO A 209 -11.38 13.85 -11.77
CA PRO A 209 -10.32 14.62 -11.16
C PRO A 209 -10.51 14.90 -9.65
N ARG A 210 -11.75 14.80 -9.15
CA ARG A 210 -12.11 15.09 -7.76
C ARG A 210 -12.51 13.85 -6.96
N TRP A 211 -12.89 12.75 -7.60
CA TRP A 211 -13.39 11.55 -6.92
C TRP A 211 -12.51 10.35 -7.20
N PHE A 212 -12.28 9.57 -6.18
CA PHE A 212 -11.49 8.34 -6.28
C PHE A 212 -12.16 7.18 -5.54
N VAL A 213 -11.78 5.98 -5.96
CA VAL A 213 -12.02 4.73 -5.23
C VAL A 213 -10.66 4.14 -4.89
N ARG A 214 -10.50 3.60 -3.70
CA ARG A 214 -9.25 3.01 -3.24
C ARG A 214 -9.51 1.66 -2.60
N LEU A 215 -8.71 0.68 -3.00
CA LEU A 215 -8.63 -0.65 -2.39
C LEU A 215 -7.31 -0.71 -1.62
N ASP A 216 -7.38 -0.95 -0.32
CA ASP A 216 -6.19 -1.17 0.52
C ASP A 216 -6.17 -2.61 1.02
N ALA A 217 -4.97 -3.18 1.14
CA ALA A 217 -4.69 -4.47 1.74
C ALA A 217 -3.54 -4.29 2.74
N ALA A 218 -3.83 -4.41 4.02
CA ALA A 218 -2.88 -4.13 5.07
C ALA A 218 -2.79 -5.26 6.10
N MET A 219 -1.58 -5.46 6.62
CA MET A 219 -1.34 -6.31 7.79
C MET A 219 -1.42 -5.42 9.04
N THR A 220 -2.08 -5.91 10.07
CA THR A 220 -2.12 -5.29 11.39
C THR A 220 -1.29 -6.09 12.38
N VAL A 221 -0.62 -5.38 13.28
CA VAL A 221 0.07 -5.94 14.45
C VAL A 221 -0.50 -5.25 15.67
N GLU A 222 -1.07 -6.01 16.57
CA GLU A 222 -1.77 -5.48 17.75
C GLU A 222 -1.20 -6.12 19.01
N LEU A 223 -1.09 -5.34 20.08
CA LEU A 223 -0.79 -5.85 21.41
C LEU A 223 -2.11 -5.89 22.19
N GLU A 224 -2.58 -7.08 22.46
CA GLU A 224 -3.84 -7.33 23.19
C GLU A 224 -3.56 -7.80 24.61
N SER A 225 -4.20 -7.15 25.59
CA SER A 225 -4.14 -7.62 26.98
C SER A 225 -5.13 -8.76 27.18
N ARG A 226 -4.61 -9.95 27.50
CA ARG A 226 -5.36 -11.18 27.80
C ARG A 226 -5.26 -11.54 29.26
N ILE A 227 -5.99 -12.58 29.69
CA ILE A 227 -5.99 -13.06 31.08
C ILE A 227 -4.57 -13.50 31.50
N ASP A 228 -3.86 -14.18 30.62
CA ASP A 228 -2.51 -14.71 30.89
C ASP A 228 -1.37 -13.73 30.56
N GLY A 229 -1.68 -12.44 30.25
CA GLY A 229 -0.68 -11.43 29.91
C GLY A 229 -0.95 -10.69 28.60
N THR A 230 0.11 -10.17 27.97
CA THR A 230 0.00 -9.45 26.69
C THR A 230 0.33 -10.39 25.52
N ALA A 231 -0.59 -10.50 24.58
CA ALA A 231 -0.42 -11.27 23.36
C ALA A 231 -0.23 -10.34 22.14
N THR A 232 0.66 -10.73 21.23
CA THR A 232 0.78 -10.08 19.92
C THR A 232 -0.16 -10.78 18.94
N VAL A 233 -1.09 -10.02 18.38
CA VAL A 233 -2.08 -10.53 17.43
C VAL A 233 -1.78 -9.94 16.05
N LEU A 234 -1.68 -10.82 15.06
CA LEU A 234 -1.56 -10.44 13.66
C LEU A 234 -2.92 -10.50 12.99
N GLY A 235 -3.22 -9.50 12.19
CA GLY A 235 -4.45 -9.44 11.40
C GLY A 235 -4.19 -9.02 9.96
N PHE A 236 -5.21 -9.21 9.13
CA PHE A 236 -5.26 -8.71 7.77
C PHE A 236 -6.48 -7.81 7.61
N LEU A 237 -6.30 -6.64 7.04
CA LEU A 237 -7.31 -5.58 6.95
C LEU A 237 -7.49 -5.12 5.50
N PRO A 238 -8.23 -5.88 4.67
CA PRO A 238 -8.71 -5.38 3.39
C PRO A 238 -9.74 -4.29 3.59
N SER A 239 -9.71 -3.28 2.74
CA SER A 239 -10.68 -2.19 2.77
C SER A 239 -10.99 -1.64 1.39
N LEU A 240 -12.22 -1.18 1.22
CA LEU A 240 -12.69 -0.47 0.02
C LEU A 240 -13.25 0.87 0.47
N VAL A 241 -12.64 1.94 -0.01
CA VAL A 241 -13.03 3.31 0.33
C VAL A 241 -13.27 4.15 -0.91
N GLY A 242 -14.21 5.07 -0.82
CA GLY A 242 -14.44 6.12 -1.81
C GLY A 242 -14.23 7.49 -1.18
N GLY A 243 -13.75 8.45 -1.95
CA GLY A 243 -13.47 9.77 -1.39
C GLY A 243 -13.35 10.87 -2.42
N GLY A 244 -13.20 12.09 -1.89
CA GLY A 244 -13.05 13.30 -2.67
C GLY A 244 -11.76 14.04 -2.36
N MET A 245 -11.26 14.77 -3.35
CA MET A 245 -10.12 15.68 -3.27
C MET A 245 -10.61 17.12 -3.07
N LEU A 246 -10.03 17.81 -2.10
CA LEU A 246 -10.34 19.20 -1.74
C LEU A 246 -9.17 20.13 -2.08
#